data_f725468168acd1d7ec4af11495ef7aa5
#
_entry.id   f725468168acd1d7ec4af11495ef7aa5
#
_cell.length_a   1.000
_cell.length_b   1.000
_cell.length_c   1.000
_cell.angle_alpha   90.00
_cell.angle_beta   90.00
_cell.angle_gamma   90.00
#
_symmetry.space_group_name_H-M   'P 1'
#
loop_
_entity.id
_entity.type
_entity.pdbx_description
1 polymer ?
#
loop_
_entity_poly.entity_id
_entity_poly.type
_entity_poly.pdbx_seq_one_letter_code
_entity_poly.pdbx_strand_id
1 'polypeptide(L)'
;MFWRFTITGIVQGVGFRPFVKRLADKLALTGSVFNSEKGVEVEFISDEEKAHLFHKKIISEKPETAWIESFEISILESLELENEFVIERSRETAALALRLTPDFKL
;
A
#
# COMPACT_ATOMS: atom_id res chain seq x y z
N MET A 1 12.49 -0.84 10.11
CA MET A 1 11.13 -0.57 10.62
C MET A 1 10.11 -0.98 9.57
N PHE A 2 8.95 -1.41 10.02
CA PHE A 2 7.87 -1.82 9.13
C PHE A 2 6.81 -0.73 9.10
N TRP A 3 6.41 -0.33 7.92
CA TRP A 3 5.52 0.82 7.71
C TRP A 3 4.27 0.42 6.94
N ARG A 4 3.19 1.15 7.21
CA ARG A 4 1.99 1.07 6.38
C ARG A 4 1.55 2.49 6.04
N PHE A 5 1.35 2.73 4.75
CA PHE A 5 0.68 3.93 4.27
C PHE A 5 -0.74 3.55 3.88
N THR A 6 -1.72 4.31 4.34
CA THR A 6 -3.10 4.13 3.93
C THR A 6 -3.53 5.38 3.20
N ILE A 7 -3.82 5.25 1.91
CA ILE A 7 -4.03 6.38 1.01
C ILE A 7 -5.45 6.30 0.50
N THR A 8 -6.26 7.33 0.80
CA THR A 8 -7.66 7.38 0.36
C THR A 8 -7.85 8.49 -0.66
N GLY A 9 -8.94 8.38 -1.45
CA GLY A 9 -9.26 9.35 -2.47
C GLY A 9 -9.56 8.65 -3.78
N ILE A 10 -9.25 9.31 -4.88
CA ILE A 10 -9.40 8.72 -6.22
C ILE A 10 -8.05 8.09 -6.55
N VAL A 11 -7.83 6.87 -6.06
CA VAL A 11 -6.54 6.20 -6.16
C VAL A 11 -6.66 4.77 -6.72
N GLN A 12 -7.87 4.28 -6.95
CA GLN A 12 -8.08 2.97 -7.57
C GLN A 12 -8.50 3.16 -9.02
N GLY A 13 -7.98 2.30 -9.89
CA GLY A 13 -8.34 2.35 -11.30
C GLY A 13 -7.70 3.48 -12.08
N VAL A 14 -6.67 4.13 -11.54
CA VAL A 14 -6.00 5.26 -12.20
C VAL A 14 -4.50 5.03 -12.35
N GLY A 15 -4.06 3.77 -12.25
CA GLY A 15 -2.64 3.45 -12.41
C GLY A 15 -1.80 3.75 -11.17
N PHE A 16 -2.44 3.91 -10.04
CA PHE A 16 -1.73 4.31 -8.82
C PHE A 16 -0.82 3.21 -8.28
N ARG A 17 -1.28 1.95 -8.26
CA ARG A 17 -0.45 0.86 -7.76
C ARG A 17 0.82 0.64 -8.59
N PRO A 18 0.76 0.61 -9.93
CA PRO A 18 1.98 0.53 -10.71
C PRO A 18 2.93 1.71 -10.48
N PHE A 19 2.37 2.90 -10.30
CA PHE A 19 3.16 4.09 -9.98
C PHE A 19 3.91 3.91 -8.65
N VAL A 20 3.21 3.43 -7.61
CA VAL A 20 3.83 3.21 -6.30
C VAL A 20 4.93 2.16 -6.40
N LYS A 21 4.68 1.08 -7.17
CA LYS A 21 5.68 0.04 -7.35
C LYS A 21 6.95 0.59 -8.02
N ARG A 22 6.77 1.37 -9.09
CA ARG A 22 7.94 1.97 -9.76
C ARG A 22 8.75 2.83 -8.82
N LEU A 23 8.07 3.60 -8.00
CA LEU A 23 8.72 4.47 -7.04
C LEU A 23 9.46 3.68 -5.97
N ALA A 24 8.81 2.64 -5.46
CA ALA A 24 9.42 1.76 -4.46
C ALA A 24 10.65 1.06 -5.02
N ASP A 25 10.59 0.63 -6.28
CA ASP A 25 11.74 0.00 -6.93
C ASP A 25 12.91 0.98 -7.03
N LYS A 26 12.63 2.23 -7.37
CA LYS A 26 13.68 3.26 -7.45
C LYS A 26 14.33 3.51 -6.10
N LEU A 27 13.59 3.35 -5.03
CA LEU A 27 14.09 3.55 -3.67
C LEU A 27 14.62 2.26 -3.06
N ALA A 28 14.60 1.17 -3.82
CA ALA A 28 15.08 -0.14 -3.39
C ALA A 28 14.34 -0.63 -2.14
N LEU A 29 13.03 -0.43 -2.11
CA LEU A 29 12.18 -0.86 -0.98
C LEU A 29 11.66 -2.27 -1.22
N THR A 30 11.40 -2.97 -0.12
CA THR A 30 10.77 -4.28 -0.13
C THR A 30 9.41 -4.15 0.54
N GLY A 31 8.38 -4.73 -0.06
CA GLY A 31 7.04 -4.64 0.49
C GLY A 31 5.98 -4.90 -0.56
N SER A 32 4.82 -4.28 -0.38
CA SER A 32 3.71 -4.50 -1.30
C SER A 32 2.77 -3.30 -1.34
N VAL A 33 2.01 -3.21 -2.42
CA VAL A 33 0.93 -2.24 -2.56
C VAL A 33 -0.31 -2.99 -3.02
N PHE A 34 -1.46 -2.67 -2.41
CA PHE A 34 -2.71 -3.38 -2.70
C PHE A 34 -3.89 -2.46 -2.48
N ASN A 35 -5.01 -2.79 -3.14
CA ASN A 35 -6.27 -2.11 -2.89
C ASN A 35 -6.94 -2.71 -1.67
N SER A 36 -7.61 -1.88 -0.89
CA SER A 36 -8.43 -2.32 0.23
C SER A 36 -9.72 -1.51 0.25
N GLU A 37 -10.60 -1.83 1.17
CA GLU A 37 -11.84 -1.06 1.30
C GLU A 37 -11.59 0.39 1.69
N LYS A 38 -10.41 0.69 2.22
CA LYS A 38 -10.06 2.07 2.58
C LYS A 38 -9.49 2.86 1.42
N GLY A 39 -8.91 2.18 0.43
CA GLY A 39 -8.28 2.83 -0.70
C GLY A 39 -7.08 2.00 -1.17
N VAL A 40 -5.90 2.60 -1.16
CA VAL A 40 -4.67 1.89 -1.50
C VAL A 40 -3.81 1.84 -0.24
N GLU A 41 -3.30 0.66 0.07
CA GLU A 41 -2.41 0.50 1.21
C GLU A 41 -1.05 0.02 0.71
N VAL A 42 0.01 0.51 1.37
CA VAL A 42 1.39 0.19 1.04
C VAL A 42 2.05 -0.28 2.31
N GLU A 43 2.62 -1.48 2.29
CA GLU A 43 3.35 -2.03 3.44
C GLU A 43 4.77 -2.31 3.00
N PHE A 44 5.73 -1.83 3.78
CA PHE A 44 7.13 -1.93 3.36
C PHE A 44 8.06 -1.84 4.56
N ILE A 45 9.34 -2.20 4.32
CA ILE A 45 10.38 -2.05 5.33
C ILE A 45 11.34 -0.96 4.88
N SER A 46 11.72 -0.08 5.83
CA SER A 46 12.57 1.06 5.50
C SER A 46 13.06 1.73 6.79
N ASP A 47 14.12 2.53 6.68
CA ASP A 47 14.44 3.47 7.73
C ASP A 47 13.49 4.66 7.64
N GLU A 48 13.53 5.50 8.64
CA GLU A 48 12.60 6.64 8.73
C GLU A 48 12.83 7.65 7.61
N GLU A 49 14.08 7.92 7.29
CA GLU A 49 14.41 8.91 6.27
C GLU A 49 13.86 8.51 4.90
N LYS A 50 14.06 7.25 4.53
CA LYS A 50 13.57 6.76 3.23
C LYS A 50 12.05 6.68 3.20
N ALA A 51 11.42 6.35 4.33
CA ALA A 51 9.97 6.33 4.42
C ALA A 51 9.39 7.71 4.18
N HIS A 52 10.01 8.75 4.75
CA HIS A 52 9.56 10.13 4.51
C HIS A 52 9.77 10.54 3.06
N LEU A 53 10.87 10.14 2.46
CA LEU A 53 11.13 10.42 1.05
C LEU A 53 10.08 9.76 0.15
N PHE A 54 9.75 8.51 0.45
CA PHE A 54 8.73 7.77 -0.28
C PHE A 54 7.37 8.49 -0.19
N HIS A 55 7.00 8.90 1.01
CA HIS A 55 5.77 9.66 1.23
C HIS A 55 5.73 10.93 0.38
N LYS A 56 6.79 11.73 0.43
CA LYS A 56 6.86 12.97 -0.32
C LYS A 56 6.76 12.73 -1.82
N LYS A 57 7.46 11.72 -2.32
CA LYS A 57 7.47 11.43 -3.75
C LYS A 57 6.12 10.90 -4.23
N ILE A 58 5.43 10.11 -3.42
CA ILE A 58 4.09 9.65 -3.79
C ILE A 58 3.18 10.85 -4.01
N ILE A 59 3.22 11.80 -3.10
CA ILE A 59 2.35 12.98 -3.19
C ILE A 59 2.73 13.86 -4.38
N SER A 60 4.02 14.09 -4.59
CA SER A 60 4.48 15.04 -5.60
C SER A 60 4.49 14.48 -7.01
N GLU A 61 4.59 13.16 -7.18
CA GLU A 61 4.75 12.54 -8.50
C GLU A 61 3.56 11.69 -8.91
N LYS A 62 2.48 11.69 -8.14
CA LYS A 62 1.32 10.87 -8.43
C LYS A 62 0.76 11.15 -9.82
N PRO A 63 0.06 10.18 -10.45
CA PRO A 63 -0.62 10.44 -11.71
C PRO A 63 -1.61 11.58 -11.59
N GLU A 64 -1.77 12.35 -12.65
CA GLU A 64 -2.70 13.48 -12.65
C GLU A 64 -4.14 13.05 -12.41
N THR A 65 -4.48 11.84 -12.82
CA THR A 65 -5.82 11.29 -12.63
C THR A 65 -6.07 10.85 -11.19
N ALA A 66 -5.04 10.76 -10.38
CA ALA A 66 -5.19 10.38 -8.99
C ALA A 66 -5.41 11.62 -8.12
N TRP A 67 -6.25 11.46 -7.11
CA TRP A 67 -6.48 12.53 -6.13
C TRP A 67 -6.41 11.90 -4.74
N ILE A 68 -5.55 12.46 -3.89
CA ILE A 68 -5.34 11.93 -2.54
C ILE A 68 -6.13 12.78 -1.56
N GLU A 69 -7.08 12.13 -0.88
CA GLU A 69 -7.88 12.79 0.14
C GLU A 69 -7.19 12.73 1.49
N SER A 70 -6.66 11.56 1.84
CA SER A 70 -5.92 11.41 3.10
C SER A 70 -4.76 10.46 2.91
N PHE A 71 -3.75 10.61 3.76
CA PHE A 71 -2.54 9.82 3.70
C PHE A 71 -2.13 9.54 5.14
N GLU A 72 -2.37 8.32 5.62
CA GLU A 72 -2.07 7.94 6.98
C GLU A 72 -0.82 7.07 7.02
N ILE A 73 0.02 7.30 8.00
CA ILE A 73 1.27 6.58 8.17
C ILE A 73 1.24 5.85 9.51
N SER A 74 1.49 4.55 9.48
CA SER A 74 1.53 3.73 10.69
C SER A 74 2.81 2.91 10.71
N ILE A 75 3.28 2.61 11.91
CA ILE A 75 4.42 1.72 12.12
C ILE A 75 3.86 0.39 12.58
N LEU A 76 4.32 -0.69 11.95
CA LEU A 76 3.85 -2.04 12.24
C LEU A 76 4.91 -2.81 13.01
N GLU A 77 4.49 -3.83 13.77
CA GLU A 77 5.43 -4.65 14.51
C GLU A 77 6.19 -5.59 13.58
N SER A 78 5.51 -6.15 12.59
CA SER A 78 6.13 -7.07 11.66
C SER A 78 5.33 -7.17 10.37
N LEU A 79 5.97 -7.66 9.33
CA LEU A 79 5.34 -7.93 8.04
C LEU A 79 5.94 -9.19 7.46
N GLU A 80 5.12 -9.91 6.68
CA GLU A 80 5.64 -10.95 5.81
C GLU A 80 5.92 -10.30 4.47
N LEU A 81 7.19 -10.27 4.08
CA LEU A 81 7.61 -9.58 2.87
C LEU A 81 8.23 -10.53 1.87
N GLU A 82 8.01 -10.25 0.60
CA GLU A 82 8.75 -10.87 -0.47
C GLU A 82 10.14 -10.25 -0.54
N ASN A 83 10.99 -10.78 -1.43
CA ASN A 83 12.33 -10.23 -1.61
C ASN A 83 12.34 -8.96 -2.44
N GLU A 84 11.18 -8.56 -2.96
CA GLU A 84 11.05 -7.38 -3.80
C GLU A 84 9.73 -6.69 -3.50
N PHE A 85 9.50 -5.55 -4.12
CA PHE A 85 8.24 -4.84 -3.96
C PHE A 85 7.23 -5.40 -4.98
N VAL A 86 6.05 -5.79 -4.49
CA VAL A 86 5.06 -6.46 -5.32
C VAL A 86 3.71 -5.72 -5.28
N ILE A 87 2.94 -5.86 -6.36
CA ILE A 87 1.56 -5.41 -6.39
C ILE A 87 0.69 -6.61 -6.05
N GLU A 88 -0.13 -6.48 -5.01
CA GLU A 88 -1.02 -7.55 -4.58
C GLU A 88 -2.44 -7.27 -5.01
N ARG A 89 -3.23 -8.31 -5.02
CA ARG A 89 -4.67 -8.18 -5.21
C ARG A 89 -5.28 -7.50 -4.02
N SER A 90 -6.52 -7.05 -4.18
CA SER A 90 -7.27 -6.43 -3.09
C SER A 90 -7.36 -7.38 -1.90
N ARG A 91 -7.02 -6.88 -0.72
CA ARG A 91 -7.08 -7.68 0.50
C ARG A 91 -8.43 -7.67 1.18
N GLU A 92 -9.30 -6.74 0.79
CA GLU A 92 -10.62 -6.66 1.42
C GLU A 92 -11.41 -7.93 1.26
N THR A 93 -11.32 -8.55 0.09
CA THR A 93 -12.01 -9.80 -0.18
C THR A 93 -11.50 -10.92 0.70
N ALA A 94 -10.20 -10.99 0.88
CA ALA A 94 -9.61 -12.01 1.73
C ALA A 94 -10.04 -11.84 3.18
N ALA A 95 -10.05 -10.59 3.65
CA ALA A 95 -10.47 -10.30 5.01
C ALA A 95 -11.92 -10.69 5.25
N LEU A 96 -12.79 -10.40 4.27
CA LEU A 96 -14.19 -10.78 4.37
C LEU A 96 -14.36 -12.29 4.40
N ALA A 97 -13.63 -12.98 3.56
CA ALA A 97 -13.69 -14.43 3.52
C ALA A 97 -13.33 -15.04 4.87
N LEU A 98 -12.32 -14.51 5.52
CA LEU A 98 -11.91 -15.01 6.82
C LEU A 98 -12.99 -14.82 7.88
N ARG A 99 -13.71 -13.74 7.80
CA ARG A 99 -14.76 -13.45 8.77
C ARG A 99 -16.01 -14.28 8.56
N LEU A 100 -16.32 -14.62 7.34
CA LEU A 100 -17.56 -15.30 6.98
C LEU A 100 -17.53 -16.79 7.21
N THR A 101 -16.50 -17.37 7.30
CA THR A 101 -16.41 -18.81 7.42
C THR A 101 -16.87 -19.35 8.77
N PRO A 102 -17.38 -19.07 8.46
CA PRO A 102 -17.85 -19.64 8.81
C PRO A 102 -18.33 -20.14 8.70
N ASP A 103 -18.34 -19.75 8.67
CA ASP A 103 -18.58 -19.77 8.19
C ASP A 103 -18.76 -19.99 7.49
N PHE A 104 -18.83 -19.99 7.66
CA PHE A 104 -18.74 -19.74 6.86
C PHE A 104 -18.94 -20.19 6.35
N LYS A 105 -19.27 -20.54 6.67
CA LYS A 105 -19.31 -20.65 6.26
C LYS A 105 -19.45 -20.78 5.82
N LEU A 106 -19.64 -20.92 6.42
CA LEU A 106 -19.48 -20.65 6.05
C LEU A 106 -19.57 -20.75 5.90
#